data_cfebad17d2099c0737274b620360b1c2
#
_entry.id   cfebad17d2099c0737274b620360b1c2
#
_cell.length_a   1.000
_cell.length_b   1.000
_cell.length_c   1.000
_cell.angle_alpha   90.00
_cell.angle_beta   90.00
_cell.angle_gamma   90.00
#
_symmetry.space_group_name_H-M   'P 1'
#
loop_
_entity.id
_entity.type
_entity.pdbx_description
1 polymer ?
#
loop_
_entity_poly.entity_id
_entity_poly.type
_entity_poly.pdbx_seq_one_letter_code
_entity_poly.pdbx_strand_id
1 'polypeptide(L)'
;GISTVQAVGVNYSDTWGRRDNMEVTASYFFNHSKNRNEFVNETWQNPGSQYDSETGASGAENYIDRFNARIDYKINDNQNLMLRPYFRYQKYTGTESSQTDMSELEDDVEEAIQSILGSDGSDRSGYNAGLSALYRMKLGKQGRTLTFNLDGSYSKNRELQLVEEYYYLPRYAEGMVADSVANQRIAGDSYSYSLGGGLTYTEPLCKRSQLNLEYRINYDYSDAEKHT
;
A
#
# COMPACT_ATOMS: atom_id res chain seq x y z
N GLY A 1 -3.39 20.03 12.62
CA GLY A 1 -4.12 18.81 12.31
C GLY A 1 -4.37 17.95 13.53
N ILE A 2 -5.39 17.11 13.47
CA ILE A 2 -5.75 16.17 14.54
C ILE A 2 -5.66 14.76 13.95
N SER A 3 -4.98 13.86 14.68
CA SER A 3 -4.86 12.47 14.32
C SER A 3 -5.38 11.58 15.43
N THR A 4 -6.23 10.61 15.08
CA THR A 4 -6.72 9.57 15.99
C THR A 4 -6.28 8.23 15.44
N VAL A 5 -5.63 7.42 16.27
CA VAL A 5 -5.16 6.08 15.89
C VAL A 5 -5.66 5.05 16.89
N GLN A 6 -6.22 3.96 16.37
CA GLN A 6 -6.63 2.79 17.12
C GLN A 6 -5.89 1.58 16.54
N ALA A 7 -5.19 0.84 17.37
CA ALA A 7 -4.45 -0.34 16.94
C ALA A 7 -4.63 -1.49 17.94
N VAL A 8 -4.80 -2.69 17.39
CA VAL A 8 -4.89 -3.92 18.17
C VAL A 8 -4.01 -4.97 17.51
N GLY A 9 -3.20 -5.65 18.30
CA GLY A 9 -2.35 -6.75 17.86
C GLY A 9 -2.56 -7.98 18.73
N VAL A 10 -2.62 -9.15 18.09
CA VAL A 10 -2.70 -10.44 18.76
C VAL A 10 -1.60 -11.33 18.20
N ASN A 11 -0.86 -11.98 19.10
CA ASN A 11 0.17 -12.95 18.75
C ASN A 11 -0.18 -14.30 19.40
N TYR A 12 0.02 -15.36 18.62
CA TYR A 12 -0.16 -16.73 19.06
C TYR A 12 1.13 -17.51 18.78
N SER A 13 1.53 -18.35 19.72
CA SER A 13 2.65 -19.28 19.55
C SER A 13 2.35 -20.54 20.35
N ASP A 14 2.44 -21.68 19.70
CA ASP A 14 2.20 -22.97 20.32
C ASP A 14 2.91 -24.09 19.56
N THR A 15 3.05 -25.23 20.20
CA THR A 15 3.63 -26.45 19.64
C THR A 15 2.58 -27.53 19.54
N TRP A 16 2.38 -28.07 18.33
CA TRP A 16 1.35 -29.05 18.01
C TRP A 16 1.94 -30.36 17.56
N GLY A 17 1.12 -31.39 17.54
CA GLY A 17 1.43 -32.69 17.00
C GLY A 17 1.96 -33.67 18.05
N ARG A 18 2.13 -34.92 17.63
CA ARG A 18 2.76 -35.93 18.48
C ARG A 18 4.24 -35.63 18.60
N ARG A 19 4.77 -35.52 19.84
CA ARG A 19 6.18 -35.17 20.16
C ARG A 19 6.57 -33.74 19.78
N ASP A 20 5.62 -32.80 19.81
CA ASP A 20 5.89 -31.36 19.57
C ASP A 20 6.66 -31.12 18.29
N ASN A 21 6.24 -31.81 17.22
CA ASN A 21 6.94 -31.79 15.94
C ASN A 21 6.45 -30.68 14.98
N MET A 22 5.52 -29.86 15.41
CA MET A 22 5.00 -28.74 14.64
C MET A 22 4.92 -27.48 15.51
N GLU A 23 5.72 -26.47 15.19
CA GLU A 23 5.67 -25.15 15.83
C GLU A 23 4.82 -24.23 14.96
N VAL A 24 3.84 -23.56 15.57
CA VAL A 24 2.94 -22.62 14.90
C VAL A 24 3.05 -21.29 15.60
N THR A 25 3.39 -20.25 14.83
CA THR A 25 3.29 -18.85 15.26
C THR A 25 2.37 -18.12 14.33
N ALA A 26 1.53 -17.26 14.87
CA ALA A 26 0.63 -16.40 14.08
C ALA A 26 0.53 -15.03 14.71
N SER A 27 0.39 -14.02 13.90
CA SER A 27 0.14 -12.65 14.33
C SER A 27 -0.95 -12.01 13.49
N TYR A 28 -1.82 -11.30 14.16
CA TYR A 28 -2.81 -10.44 13.53
C TYR A 28 -2.65 -9.03 14.08
N PHE A 29 -2.73 -8.06 13.20
CA PHE A 29 -2.64 -6.65 13.52
C PHE A 29 -3.70 -5.87 12.76
N PHE A 30 -4.51 -5.14 13.50
CA PHE A 30 -5.47 -4.18 13.00
C PHE A 30 -5.01 -2.77 13.34
N ASN A 31 -5.14 -1.86 12.39
CA ASN A 31 -4.91 -0.43 12.59
C ASN A 31 -5.99 0.37 11.86
N HIS A 32 -6.58 1.29 12.58
CA HIS A 32 -7.46 2.32 12.05
C HIS A 32 -6.91 3.68 12.42
N SER A 33 -6.66 4.52 11.43
CA SER A 33 -6.23 5.91 11.63
C SER A 33 -7.15 6.87 10.91
N LYS A 34 -7.47 7.97 11.58
CA LYS A 34 -8.25 9.09 11.06
C LYS A 34 -7.49 10.37 11.29
N ASN A 35 -7.26 11.12 10.23
CA ASN A 35 -6.58 12.40 10.24
C ASN A 35 -7.52 13.48 9.74
N ARG A 36 -7.46 14.65 10.35
CA ARG A 36 -8.09 15.86 9.87
C ARG A 36 -7.09 16.99 9.95
N ASN A 37 -6.95 17.71 8.87
CA ASN A 37 -6.05 18.85 8.76
C ASN A 37 -6.80 20.03 8.15
N GLU A 38 -6.49 21.23 8.63
CA GLU A 38 -6.87 22.49 8.05
C GLU A 38 -5.57 23.22 7.70
N PHE A 39 -5.53 23.85 6.55
CA PHE A 39 -4.33 24.52 6.06
C PHE A 39 -4.66 25.86 5.44
N VAL A 40 -3.67 26.74 5.50
CA VAL A 40 -3.65 28.03 4.81
C VAL A 40 -2.29 28.14 4.17
N ASN A 41 -2.27 28.33 2.85
CA ASN A 41 -1.06 28.55 2.08
C ASN A 41 -1.15 29.94 1.43
N GLU A 42 -0.11 30.72 1.57
CA GLU A 42 0.01 32.04 0.96
C GLU A 42 1.25 32.04 0.05
N THR A 43 1.07 32.41 -1.19
CA THR A 43 2.15 32.38 -2.18
C THR A 43 2.22 33.71 -2.94
N TRP A 44 3.40 34.33 -2.91
CA TRP A 44 3.72 35.48 -3.71
C TRP A 44 4.54 35.07 -4.92
N GLN A 45 4.08 35.40 -6.14
CA GLN A 45 4.82 35.13 -7.35
C GLN A 45 5.72 36.31 -7.69
N ASN A 46 7.03 36.07 -7.72
CA ASN A 46 8.01 37.10 -8.02
C ASN A 46 8.62 36.89 -9.45
N PRO A 47 8.72 37.90 -10.31
CA PRO A 47 8.64 39.34 -10.05
C PRO A 47 7.24 39.94 -10.17
N GLY A 48 6.20 39.17 -10.16
CA GLY A 48 4.84 39.64 -10.35
C GLY A 48 4.20 40.17 -9.08
N SER A 49 3.13 40.86 -9.27
CA SER A 49 2.21 41.37 -8.28
C SER A 49 1.15 40.35 -7.89
N GLN A 50 1.25 39.11 -8.34
CA GLN A 50 0.24 38.09 -8.07
C GLN A 50 0.42 37.49 -6.68
N TYR A 51 -0.68 37.42 -5.96
CA TYR A 51 -0.83 36.79 -4.65
C TYR A 51 -1.90 35.73 -4.69
N ASP A 52 -1.57 34.54 -4.26
CA ASP A 52 -2.47 33.41 -4.17
C ASP A 52 -2.65 33.03 -2.69
N SER A 53 -3.88 33.02 -2.21
CA SER A 53 -4.26 32.56 -0.88
C SER A 53 -5.11 31.31 -1.01
N GLU A 54 -4.63 30.19 -0.53
CA GLU A 54 -5.33 28.92 -0.49
C GLU A 54 -5.69 28.58 0.94
N THR A 55 -6.97 28.31 1.19
CA THR A 55 -7.46 27.78 2.45
C THR A 55 -8.14 26.44 2.19
N GLY A 56 -7.97 25.49 3.09
CA GLY A 56 -8.58 24.19 2.86
C GLY A 56 -8.62 23.31 4.09
N ALA A 57 -9.36 22.23 3.92
CA ALA A 57 -9.47 21.16 4.90
C ALA A 57 -9.29 19.81 4.21
N SER A 58 -8.50 18.94 4.81
CA SER A 58 -8.34 17.57 4.35
C SER A 58 -8.67 16.56 5.44
N GLY A 59 -9.26 15.45 5.05
CA GLY A 59 -9.55 14.32 5.91
C GLY A 59 -9.04 13.04 5.29
N ALA A 60 -8.46 12.16 6.10
CA ALA A 60 -8.04 10.84 5.64
C ALA A 60 -8.40 9.78 6.67
N GLU A 61 -8.93 8.67 6.21
CA GLU A 61 -9.25 7.51 7.03
C GLU A 61 -8.60 6.28 6.41
N ASN A 62 -7.87 5.51 7.22
CA ASN A 62 -7.12 4.37 6.74
C ASN A 62 -7.31 3.17 7.67
N TYR A 63 -7.72 2.04 7.10
CA TYR A 63 -7.87 0.75 7.75
C TYR A 63 -6.80 -0.20 7.21
N ILE A 64 -6.13 -0.89 8.10
CA ILE A 64 -5.11 -1.88 7.74
C ILE A 64 -5.32 -3.12 8.59
N ASP A 65 -5.49 -4.25 7.92
CA ASP A 65 -5.46 -5.60 8.49
C ASP A 65 -4.22 -6.32 8.00
N ARG A 66 -3.48 -6.95 8.91
CA ARG A 66 -2.31 -7.77 8.59
C ARG A 66 -2.38 -9.07 9.35
N PHE A 67 -2.26 -10.15 8.63
CA PHE A 67 -2.12 -11.49 9.17
C PHE A 67 -0.83 -12.10 8.65
N ASN A 68 -0.03 -12.67 9.55
CA ASN A 68 1.15 -13.44 9.21
C ASN A 68 1.14 -14.71 10.05
N ALA A 69 1.56 -15.82 9.47
CA ALA A 69 1.80 -17.01 10.23
C ALA A 69 3.08 -17.71 9.77
N ARG A 70 3.63 -18.54 10.61
CA ARG A 70 4.73 -19.43 10.34
C ARG A 70 4.43 -20.78 10.97
N ILE A 71 4.56 -21.81 10.17
CA ILE A 71 4.38 -23.20 10.57
C ILE A 71 5.68 -23.92 10.22
N ASP A 72 6.38 -24.38 11.25
CA ASP A 72 7.58 -25.21 11.14
C ASP A 72 7.20 -26.65 11.49
N TYR A 73 7.16 -27.53 10.50
CA TYR A 73 6.76 -28.91 10.68
C TYR A 73 7.94 -29.87 10.44
N LYS A 74 8.42 -30.47 11.51
CA LYS A 74 9.41 -31.54 11.45
C LYS A 74 8.70 -32.86 11.14
N ILE A 75 8.67 -33.24 9.87
CA ILE A 75 8.03 -34.47 9.40
C ILE A 75 8.74 -35.69 10.00
N ASN A 76 10.07 -35.66 9.96
CA ASN A 76 10.97 -36.62 10.61
C ASN A 76 12.37 -36.00 10.78
N ASP A 77 13.37 -36.77 11.25
CA ASP A 77 14.72 -36.27 11.50
C ASP A 77 15.46 -35.81 10.23
N ASN A 78 14.97 -36.22 9.05
CA ASN A 78 15.57 -35.91 7.76
C ASN A 78 14.75 -34.91 6.93
N GLN A 79 13.52 -34.61 7.33
CA GLN A 79 12.59 -33.81 6.51
C GLN A 79 11.93 -32.73 7.37
N ASN A 80 11.97 -31.52 6.87
CA ASN A 80 11.33 -30.36 7.49
C ASN A 80 10.57 -29.57 6.43
N LEU A 81 9.37 -29.11 6.78
CA LEU A 81 8.53 -28.22 5.97
C LEU A 81 8.25 -26.94 6.76
N MET A 82 8.53 -25.81 6.17
CA MET A 82 8.18 -24.49 6.71
C MET A 82 7.21 -23.81 5.76
N LEU A 83 6.11 -23.31 6.31
CA LEU A 83 5.10 -22.52 5.60
C LEU A 83 4.98 -21.14 6.23
N ARG A 84 4.89 -20.12 5.40
CA ARG A 84 4.72 -18.72 5.82
C ARG A 84 3.60 -18.08 5.00
N PRO A 85 2.32 -18.28 5.35
CA PRO A 85 1.21 -17.52 4.77
C PRO A 85 1.19 -16.11 5.32
N TYR A 86 0.79 -15.17 4.47
CA TYR A 86 0.50 -13.80 4.87
C TYR A 86 -0.73 -13.28 4.13
N PHE A 87 -1.40 -12.33 4.78
CA PHE A 87 -2.51 -11.59 4.19
C PHE A 87 -2.46 -10.14 4.69
N ARG A 88 -2.68 -9.20 3.78
CA ARG A 88 -2.82 -7.78 4.08
C ARG A 88 -4.01 -7.24 3.33
N TYR A 89 -4.86 -6.53 4.04
CA TYR A 89 -5.92 -5.68 3.48
C TYR A 89 -5.69 -4.24 3.89
N GLN A 90 -5.97 -3.31 2.98
CA GLN A 90 -5.95 -1.88 3.27
C GLN A 90 -7.11 -1.20 2.57
N LYS A 91 -7.79 -0.31 3.29
CA LYS A 91 -8.75 0.63 2.74
C LYS A 91 -8.36 2.03 3.17
N TYR A 92 -8.30 2.93 2.21
CA TYR A 92 -8.01 4.34 2.41
C TYR A 92 -9.13 5.16 1.78
N THR A 93 -9.66 6.13 2.55
CA THR A 93 -10.60 7.13 2.06
C THR A 93 -10.04 8.50 2.40
N GLY A 94 -9.87 9.34 1.40
CA GLY A 94 -9.39 10.72 1.55
C GLY A 94 -10.42 11.69 0.99
N THR A 95 -10.53 12.85 1.62
CA THR A 95 -11.32 13.99 1.13
C THR A 95 -10.50 15.25 1.34
N GLU A 96 -10.53 16.13 0.36
CA GLU A 96 -9.95 17.46 0.44
C GLU A 96 -10.92 18.47 -0.14
N SER A 97 -11.02 19.62 0.50
CA SER A 97 -11.73 20.77 -0.02
C SER A 97 -10.84 22.00 0.14
N SER A 98 -10.69 22.78 -0.91
CA SER A 98 -9.88 23.99 -0.91
C SER A 98 -10.59 25.12 -1.62
N GLN A 99 -10.26 26.31 -1.21
CA GLN A 99 -10.57 27.57 -1.89
C GLN A 99 -9.26 28.30 -2.12
N THR A 100 -8.98 28.60 -3.38
CA THR A 100 -7.81 29.39 -3.80
C THR A 100 -8.31 30.69 -4.37
N ASP A 101 -7.96 31.79 -3.71
CA ASP A 101 -8.26 33.14 -4.19
C ASP A 101 -6.96 33.75 -4.74
N MET A 102 -7.01 34.17 -6.00
CA MET A 102 -5.92 34.78 -6.74
C MET A 102 -6.19 36.26 -6.91
N SER A 103 -5.22 37.06 -6.55
CA SER A 103 -5.25 38.53 -6.72
C SER A 103 -3.96 39.06 -7.35
N GLU A 104 -4.05 40.22 -7.97
CA GLU A 104 -2.92 40.95 -8.51
C GLU A 104 -2.82 42.33 -7.80
N LEU A 105 -1.60 42.71 -7.48
CA LEU A 105 -1.32 43.99 -6.87
C LEU A 105 -0.81 44.95 -7.94
N GLU A 106 -1.63 45.92 -8.35
CA GLU A 106 -1.27 46.96 -9.28
C GLU A 106 -1.40 48.33 -8.59
N ASP A 107 -0.32 49.10 -8.57
CA ASP A 107 -0.26 50.46 -7.91
C ASP A 107 -0.78 50.48 -6.46
N ASP A 108 -0.40 49.47 -5.63
CA ASP A 108 -0.87 49.25 -4.27
C ASP A 108 -2.38 48.97 -4.11
N VAL A 109 -3.05 48.65 -5.19
CA VAL A 109 -4.46 48.20 -5.19
C VAL A 109 -4.51 46.70 -5.49
N GLU A 110 -5.14 45.95 -4.61
CA GLU A 110 -5.36 44.52 -4.80
C GLU A 110 -6.62 44.31 -5.65
N GLU A 111 -6.45 43.69 -6.83
CA GLU A 111 -7.55 43.29 -7.71
C GLU A 111 -7.69 41.77 -7.75
N ALA A 112 -8.88 41.28 -7.46
CA ALA A 112 -9.16 39.85 -7.56
C ALA A 112 -9.16 39.37 -9.01
N ILE A 113 -8.41 38.31 -9.30
CA ILE A 113 -8.30 37.71 -10.65
C ILE A 113 -9.28 36.55 -10.78
N GLN A 114 -9.26 35.62 -9.83
CA GLN A 114 -10.02 34.39 -9.89
C GLN A 114 -10.17 33.78 -8.50
N SER A 115 -11.26 33.06 -8.28
CA SER A 115 -11.43 32.16 -7.13
C SER A 115 -11.71 30.74 -7.65
N ILE A 116 -11.05 29.76 -7.08
CA ILE A 116 -11.20 28.34 -7.42
C ILE A 116 -11.67 27.61 -6.17
N LEU A 117 -12.81 26.93 -6.28
CA LEU A 117 -13.29 26.00 -5.26
C LEU A 117 -12.99 24.57 -5.73
N GLY A 118 -12.12 23.86 -4.98
CA GLY A 118 -11.72 22.50 -5.26
C GLY A 118 -12.34 21.51 -4.27
N SER A 119 -12.73 20.35 -4.75
CA SER A 119 -13.10 19.20 -3.94
C SER A 119 -12.51 17.94 -4.54
N ASP A 120 -11.71 17.22 -3.75
CA ASP A 120 -11.11 15.95 -4.14
C ASP A 120 -11.58 14.84 -3.20
N GLY A 121 -12.02 13.72 -3.78
CA GLY A 121 -12.41 12.52 -3.07
C GLY A 121 -11.63 11.32 -3.58
N SER A 122 -11.01 10.56 -2.69
CA SER A 122 -10.21 9.37 -3.02
C SER A 122 -10.66 8.17 -2.19
N ASP A 123 -11.04 7.07 -2.84
CA ASP A 123 -11.31 5.77 -2.22
C ASP A 123 -10.38 4.73 -2.85
N ARG A 124 -9.52 4.15 -2.02
CA ARG A 124 -8.56 3.13 -2.44
C ARG A 124 -8.70 1.92 -1.55
N SER A 125 -8.80 0.75 -2.14
CA SER A 125 -8.80 -0.50 -1.40
C SER A 125 -7.96 -1.55 -2.11
N GLY A 126 -7.35 -2.42 -1.34
CA GLY A 126 -6.54 -3.47 -1.91
C GLY A 126 -6.23 -4.57 -0.91
N TYR A 127 -5.93 -5.74 -1.43
CA TYR A 127 -5.41 -6.84 -0.66
C TYR A 127 -4.22 -7.49 -1.33
N ASN A 128 -3.35 -8.01 -0.50
CA ASN A 128 -2.19 -8.79 -0.90
C ASN A 128 -2.14 -10.04 -0.03
N ALA A 129 -2.09 -11.19 -0.67
CA ALA A 129 -2.00 -12.49 -0.01
C ALA A 129 -0.88 -13.32 -0.63
N GLY A 130 -0.18 -14.08 0.19
CA GLY A 130 0.86 -14.95 -0.34
C GLY A 130 1.23 -16.08 0.61
N LEU A 131 1.96 -17.01 0.06
CA LEU A 131 2.48 -18.18 0.74
C LEU A 131 3.92 -18.42 0.29
N SER A 132 4.82 -18.54 1.27
CA SER A 132 6.16 -19.07 1.06
C SER A 132 6.26 -20.44 1.71
N ALA A 133 6.71 -21.43 0.96
CA ALA A 133 6.91 -22.79 1.43
C ALA A 133 8.36 -23.21 1.20
N LEU A 134 8.97 -23.79 2.22
CA LEU A 134 10.32 -24.32 2.15
C LEU A 134 10.32 -25.76 2.66
N TYR A 135 10.62 -26.69 1.77
CA TYR A 135 10.80 -28.08 2.12
C TYR A 135 12.27 -28.47 2.03
N ARG A 136 12.82 -28.98 3.11
CA ARG A 136 14.20 -29.44 3.22
C ARG A 136 14.26 -30.92 3.51
N MET A 137 15.11 -31.62 2.77
CA MET A 137 15.38 -33.05 2.96
C MET A 137 16.88 -33.30 3.08
N LYS A 138 17.29 -34.06 4.11
CA LYS A 138 18.66 -34.57 4.26
C LYS A 138 18.80 -35.88 3.49
N LEU A 139 19.87 -36.02 2.72
CA LEU A 139 20.11 -37.16 1.80
C LEU A 139 21.29 -38.00 2.32
N GLY A 140 21.03 -38.97 3.19
CA GLY A 140 21.96 -40.01 3.59
C GLY A 140 23.32 -39.56 4.14
N LYS A 141 24.15 -38.87 3.33
CA LYS A 141 25.44 -38.34 3.73
C LYS A 141 25.28 -37.06 4.61
N GLN A 142 26.02 -36.98 5.69
CA GLN A 142 26.01 -35.82 6.59
C GLN A 142 26.33 -34.51 5.83
N GLY A 143 25.45 -33.51 5.93
CA GLY A 143 25.57 -32.24 5.26
C GLY A 143 25.03 -32.20 3.82
N ARG A 144 24.65 -33.35 3.22
CA ARG A 144 23.97 -33.38 1.93
C ARG A 144 22.50 -33.06 2.12
N THR A 145 22.02 -32.02 1.41
CA THR A 145 20.62 -31.58 1.52
C THR A 145 20.02 -31.24 0.15
N LEU A 146 18.74 -31.47 0.04
CA LEU A 146 17.91 -30.98 -1.06
C LEU A 146 16.84 -30.06 -0.47
N THR A 147 16.73 -28.86 -1.03
CA THR A 147 15.77 -27.87 -0.56
C THR A 147 14.92 -27.39 -1.72
N PHE A 148 13.60 -27.39 -1.55
CA PHE A 148 12.62 -26.84 -2.47
C PHE A 148 12.04 -25.57 -1.85
N ASN A 149 12.04 -24.48 -2.59
CA ASN A 149 11.35 -23.24 -2.27
C ASN A 149 10.17 -23.07 -3.23
N LEU A 150 9.04 -22.69 -2.70
CA LEU A 150 7.88 -22.29 -3.47
C LEU A 150 7.34 -20.99 -2.87
N ASP A 151 7.18 -19.97 -3.70
CA ASP A 151 6.66 -18.68 -3.31
C ASP A 151 5.50 -18.32 -4.24
N GLY A 152 4.39 -17.88 -3.67
CA GLY A 152 3.24 -17.41 -4.43
C GLY A 152 2.64 -16.19 -3.78
N SER A 153 2.27 -15.21 -4.60
CA SER A 153 1.55 -14.04 -4.12
C SER A 153 0.50 -13.59 -5.12
N TYR A 154 -0.56 -12.98 -4.59
CA TYR A 154 -1.61 -12.34 -5.35
C TYR A 154 -1.93 -10.99 -4.73
N SER A 155 -2.05 -9.97 -5.56
CA SER A 155 -2.42 -8.61 -5.18
C SER A 155 -3.55 -8.10 -6.04
N LYS A 156 -4.52 -7.42 -5.44
CA LYS A 156 -5.57 -6.69 -6.14
C LYS A 156 -5.74 -5.32 -5.50
N ASN A 157 -5.79 -4.27 -6.33
CA ASN A 157 -6.02 -2.91 -5.89
C ASN A 157 -7.14 -2.30 -6.73
N ARG A 158 -7.91 -1.46 -6.07
CA ARG A 158 -8.96 -0.65 -6.66
C ARG A 158 -8.80 0.79 -6.20
N GLU A 159 -8.92 1.72 -7.12
CA GLU A 159 -8.86 3.14 -6.87
C GLU A 159 -10.04 3.84 -7.52
N LEU A 160 -10.65 4.77 -6.80
CA LEU A 160 -11.62 5.72 -7.32
C LEU A 160 -11.21 7.10 -6.82
N GLN A 161 -11.03 8.05 -7.75
CA GLN A 161 -10.79 9.45 -7.45
C GLN A 161 -11.84 10.29 -8.15
N LEU A 162 -12.40 11.25 -7.43
CA LEU A 162 -13.33 12.25 -7.91
C LEU A 162 -12.71 13.62 -7.66
N VAL A 163 -12.59 14.41 -8.72
CA VAL A 163 -12.06 15.77 -8.65
C VAL A 163 -13.12 16.70 -9.21
N GLU A 164 -13.47 17.72 -8.46
CA GLU A 164 -14.42 18.74 -8.85
C GLU A 164 -13.79 20.11 -8.59
N GLU A 165 -13.74 20.95 -9.60
CA GLU A 165 -13.22 22.31 -9.52
C GLU A 165 -14.19 23.28 -10.14
N TYR A 166 -14.48 24.36 -9.43
CA TYR A 166 -15.35 25.44 -9.85
C TYR A 166 -14.54 26.72 -9.91
N TYR A 167 -14.51 27.35 -11.10
CA TYR A 167 -13.75 28.55 -11.38
C TYR A 167 -14.69 29.76 -11.43
N TYR A 168 -14.39 30.79 -10.63
CA TYR A 168 -15.18 32.01 -10.53
C TYR A 168 -14.31 33.20 -10.93
N LEU A 169 -14.80 34.00 -11.89
CA LEU A 169 -14.19 35.28 -12.23
C LEU A 169 -14.82 36.42 -11.42
N PRO A 170 -14.08 37.49 -11.06
CA PRO A 170 -14.58 38.57 -10.20
C PRO A 170 -15.88 39.22 -10.66
N ARG A 171 -16.06 39.33 -11.98
CA ARG A 171 -17.25 39.90 -12.62
C ARG A 171 -18.54 39.09 -12.34
N TYR A 172 -18.43 37.87 -11.85
CA TYR A 172 -19.58 37.00 -11.57
C TYR A 172 -19.81 36.78 -10.07
N ALA A 173 -19.03 37.44 -9.21
CA ALA A 173 -19.16 37.31 -7.75
C ALA A 173 -20.55 37.68 -7.23
N GLU A 174 -21.30 38.53 -7.93
CA GLU A 174 -22.67 38.91 -7.55
C GLU A 174 -23.72 37.84 -7.86
N GLY A 175 -23.40 36.80 -8.66
CA GLY A 175 -24.39 35.80 -9.09
C GLY A 175 -24.13 34.35 -8.69
N MET A 176 -23.00 34.04 -8.04
CA MET A 176 -22.58 32.65 -7.65
C MET A 176 -22.69 31.61 -8.80
N VAL A 177 -22.51 32.00 -10.02
CA VAL A 177 -22.44 31.08 -11.17
C VAL A 177 -20.97 30.87 -11.54
N ALA A 178 -20.50 29.64 -11.50
CA ALA A 178 -19.16 29.30 -11.94
C ALA A 178 -18.99 29.61 -13.43
N ASP A 179 -17.87 30.27 -13.80
CA ASP A 179 -17.53 30.56 -15.19
C ASP A 179 -17.16 29.26 -15.94
N SER A 180 -16.49 28.34 -15.26
CA SER A 180 -16.24 27.00 -15.74
C SER A 180 -16.21 25.97 -14.61
N VAL A 181 -16.47 24.73 -14.96
CA VAL A 181 -16.47 23.58 -14.04
C VAL A 181 -15.65 22.47 -14.66
N ALA A 182 -14.69 21.94 -13.90
CA ALA A 182 -13.95 20.75 -14.27
C ALA A 182 -14.32 19.61 -13.34
N ASN A 183 -14.91 18.55 -13.88
CA ASN A 183 -15.25 17.35 -13.13
C ASN A 183 -14.53 16.16 -13.75
N GLN A 184 -13.77 15.47 -12.95
CA GLN A 184 -13.03 14.29 -13.38
C GLN A 184 -13.28 13.12 -12.44
N ARG A 185 -13.58 11.98 -13.04
CA ARG A 185 -13.69 10.71 -12.33
C ARG A 185 -12.65 9.75 -12.86
N ILE A 186 -11.74 9.32 -12.00
CA ILE A 186 -10.70 8.37 -12.34
C ILE A 186 -10.98 7.07 -11.58
N ALA A 187 -11.16 5.98 -12.30
CA ALA A 187 -11.33 4.64 -11.72
C ALA A 187 -10.22 3.73 -12.23
N GLY A 188 -9.58 3.02 -11.33
CA GLY A 188 -8.52 2.07 -11.65
C GLY A 188 -8.72 0.75 -10.91
N ASP A 189 -8.58 -0.34 -11.64
CA ASP A 189 -8.51 -1.69 -11.10
C ASP A 189 -7.20 -2.34 -11.55
N SER A 190 -6.47 -2.94 -10.64
CA SER A 190 -5.24 -3.66 -10.97
C SER A 190 -5.14 -4.95 -10.19
N TYR A 191 -4.58 -5.98 -10.84
CA TYR A 191 -4.23 -7.21 -10.17
C TYR A 191 -2.91 -7.74 -10.65
N SER A 192 -2.21 -8.43 -9.79
CA SER A 192 -0.96 -9.10 -10.11
C SER A 192 -0.84 -10.41 -9.36
N TYR A 193 -0.15 -11.36 -9.96
CA TYR A 193 0.26 -12.56 -9.28
C TYR A 193 1.70 -12.91 -9.64
N SER A 194 2.39 -13.46 -8.66
CA SER A 194 3.77 -13.93 -8.78
C SER A 194 3.85 -15.37 -8.29
N LEU A 195 4.54 -16.21 -9.04
CA LEU A 195 4.85 -17.58 -8.67
C LEU A 195 6.33 -17.82 -8.84
N GLY A 196 6.99 -18.26 -7.76
CA GLY A 196 8.41 -18.58 -7.73
C GLY A 196 8.66 -20.00 -7.30
N GLY A 197 9.62 -20.66 -7.90
CA GLY A 197 10.08 -21.98 -7.51
C GLY A 197 11.60 -22.06 -7.51
N GLY A 198 12.16 -22.73 -6.51
CA GLY A 198 13.59 -22.90 -6.39
C GLY A 198 13.98 -24.30 -5.92
N LEU A 199 15.09 -24.80 -6.44
CA LEU A 199 15.71 -26.05 -6.04
C LEU A 199 17.15 -25.77 -5.68
N THR A 200 17.56 -26.14 -4.47
CA THR A 200 18.95 -26.04 -4.02
C THR A 200 19.43 -27.42 -3.58
N TYR A 201 20.50 -27.88 -4.23
CA TYR A 201 21.22 -29.10 -3.84
C TYR A 201 22.55 -28.74 -3.21
N THR A 202 22.81 -29.26 -2.02
CA THR A 202 24.07 -29.06 -1.31
C THR A 202 24.82 -30.39 -1.21
N GLU A 203 26.05 -30.46 -1.73
CA GLU A 203 26.96 -31.60 -1.64
C GLU A 203 28.15 -31.22 -0.78
N PRO A 204 28.39 -31.85 0.37
CA PRO A 204 29.60 -31.68 1.15
C PRO A 204 30.76 -32.46 0.44
N LEU A 205 31.75 -31.72 -0.02
CA LEU A 205 32.95 -32.28 -0.70
C LEU A 205 33.94 -32.77 0.34
N CYS A 206 34.22 -31.95 1.36
CA CYS A 206 35.07 -32.31 2.49
C CYS A 206 34.66 -31.53 3.76
N LYS A 207 35.39 -31.70 4.87
CA LYS A 207 35.06 -31.05 6.17
C LYS A 207 35.01 -29.52 6.11
N ARG A 208 35.63 -28.88 5.11
CA ARG A 208 35.70 -27.42 4.98
C ARG A 208 35.15 -26.88 3.64
N SER A 209 34.62 -27.74 2.77
CA SER A 209 34.14 -27.36 1.46
C SER A 209 32.83 -28.03 1.12
N GLN A 210 31.95 -27.25 0.52
CA GLN A 210 30.66 -27.73 0.02
C GLN A 210 30.39 -27.12 -1.37
N LEU A 211 29.67 -27.85 -2.20
CA LEU A 211 29.15 -27.39 -3.49
C LEU A 211 27.63 -27.13 -3.32
N ASN A 212 27.18 -25.96 -3.74
CA ASN A 212 25.76 -25.63 -3.82
C ASN A 212 25.39 -25.45 -5.29
N LEU A 213 24.40 -26.19 -5.73
CA LEU A 213 23.74 -26.03 -7.02
C LEU A 213 22.37 -25.47 -6.78
N GLU A 214 22.05 -24.36 -7.43
CA GLU A 214 20.78 -23.68 -7.27
C GLU A 214 20.14 -23.43 -8.64
N TYR A 215 18.85 -23.72 -8.73
CA TYR A 215 18.00 -23.37 -9.86
C TYR A 215 16.79 -22.63 -9.37
N ARG A 216 16.45 -21.49 -10.01
CA ARG A 216 15.24 -20.70 -9.70
C ARG A 216 14.48 -20.38 -10.98
N ILE A 217 13.17 -20.38 -10.87
CA ILE A 217 12.25 -19.92 -11.88
C ILE A 217 11.20 -19.00 -11.23
N ASN A 218 10.92 -17.87 -11.86
CA ASN A 218 9.86 -16.95 -11.44
C ASN A 218 8.98 -16.63 -12.63
N TYR A 219 7.70 -16.46 -12.32
CA TYR A 219 6.69 -15.99 -13.25
C TYR A 219 5.89 -14.89 -12.58
N ASP A 220 5.87 -13.71 -13.22
CA ASP A 220 5.14 -12.55 -12.75
C ASP A 220 4.17 -12.09 -13.83
N TYR A 221 2.95 -11.81 -13.42
CA TYR A 221 1.93 -11.23 -14.28
C TYR A 221 1.29 -10.05 -13.57
N SER A 222 1.07 -8.98 -14.32
CA SER A 222 0.32 -7.82 -13.83
C SER A 222 -0.57 -7.27 -14.93
N ASP A 223 -1.75 -6.83 -14.53
CA ASP A 223 -2.71 -6.15 -15.38
C ASP A 223 -3.27 -4.94 -14.64
N ALA A 224 -3.42 -3.83 -15.34
CA ALA A 224 -3.94 -2.60 -14.77
C ALA A 224 -4.80 -1.87 -15.81
N GLU A 225 -6.01 -1.55 -15.42
CA GLU A 225 -6.99 -0.85 -16.22
C GLU A 225 -7.32 0.48 -15.55
N LYS A 226 -7.32 1.57 -16.32
CA LYS A 226 -7.64 2.90 -15.84
C LYS A 226 -8.65 3.55 -16.78
N HIS A 227 -9.73 4.04 -16.19
CA HIS A 227 -10.79 4.80 -16.87
C HIS A 227 -10.83 6.22 -16.32
N THR A 228 -10.99 7.18 -17.22
CA THR A 228 -11.09 8.62 -16.89
C THR A 228 -12.35 9.18 -17.47
#